data_297a627df2cbcb93a953b934f99d62d9
#
_entry.id   297a627df2cbcb93a953b934f99d62d9
#
_cell.length_a   1.000
_cell.length_b   1.000
_cell.length_c   1.000
_cell.angle_alpha   90.00
_cell.angle_beta   90.00
_cell.angle_gamma   90.00
#
_symmetry.space_group_name_H-M   'P 1'
#
loop_
_entity.id
_entity.type
_entity.pdbx_description
1 polymer ?
#
loop_
_entity_poly.entity_id
_entity_poly.type
_entity_poly.pdbx_seq_one_letter_code
_entity_poly.pdbx_strand_id
1 'polypeptide(L)'
;MAKEYGHTIRLDMEGSKVTELTRNLAITLNGRFGNVGIAIQANLHRTNEDINSLMSKGVSIRLVKGAYKENKKIAYQDCFGIGAAFFDYAARLYSNKANKPAIATHDEELLEDIELLVPNPDYFEYEFLYGIRRDLQKDLKDKGYTVRVYVPFGKKWLPYTLRRLKEWKNLSFVVKNIFHEIF
;
A
#
# COMPACT_ATOMS: atom_id res chain seq x y z
N MET A 1 1.94 6.71 -24.06
CA MET A 1 3.29 6.44 -23.44
C MET A 1 3.24 5.27 -22.46
N ALA A 2 2.91 5.39 -21.15
CA ALA A 2 2.96 4.23 -20.25
C ALA A 2 2.17 3.00 -20.76
N LYS A 3 0.96 3.19 -21.23
CA LYS A 3 0.11 2.13 -21.78
C LYS A 3 0.73 1.44 -23.02
N GLU A 4 1.39 2.17 -23.87
CA GLU A 4 2.05 1.65 -25.08
C GLU A 4 3.20 0.68 -24.75
N TYR A 5 3.84 0.89 -23.58
CA TYR A 5 4.89 0.03 -23.07
C TYR A 5 4.39 -1.03 -22.06
N GLY A 6 3.07 -1.22 -21.93
CA GLY A 6 2.48 -2.18 -21.01
C GLY A 6 2.63 -1.82 -19.51
N HIS A 7 2.98 -0.56 -19.20
CA HIS A 7 3.17 -0.11 -17.82
C HIS A 7 1.87 0.39 -17.20
N THR A 8 1.75 0.20 -15.89
CA THR A 8 0.71 0.79 -15.05
C THR A 8 1.22 2.06 -14.37
N ILE A 9 0.31 2.99 -14.10
CA ILE A 9 0.57 4.19 -13.31
C ILE A 9 -0.20 4.05 -12.01
N ARG A 10 0.39 4.42 -10.88
CA ARG A 10 -0.32 4.46 -9.60
C ARG A 10 -0.15 5.83 -8.97
N LEU A 11 -1.27 6.48 -8.65
CA LEU A 11 -1.27 7.74 -7.94
C LEU A 11 -1.01 7.47 -6.46
N ASP A 12 0.02 8.08 -5.90
CA ASP A 12 0.26 8.04 -4.46
C ASP A 12 -0.75 8.93 -3.73
N MET A 13 -1.03 8.59 -2.46
CA MET A 13 -1.93 9.35 -1.63
C MET A 13 -1.17 10.27 -0.70
N GLU A 14 -1.63 11.50 -0.61
CA GLU A 14 -1.18 12.51 0.34
C GLU A 14 -2.18 12.62 1.51
N GLY A 15 -2.12 13.70 2.29
CA GLY A 15 -3.02 13.92 3.44
C GLY A 15 -4.51 14.00 3.06
N SER A 16 -5.38 13.86 4.04
CA SER A 16 -6.84 13.74 3.89
C SER A 16 -7.50 14.85 3.08
N LYS A 17 -6.92 16.04 3.07
CA LYS A 17 -7.45 17.22 2.34
C LYS A 17 -7.50 17.03 0.82
N VAL A 18 -6.66 16.18 0.27
CA VAL A 18 -6.56 15.93 -1.18
C VAL A 18 -7.06 14.54 -1.59
N THR A 19 -7.46 13.70 -0.62
CA THR A 19 -7.90 12.32 -0.89
C THR A 19 -9.03 12.27 -1.91
N GLU A 20 -10.04 13.11 -1.79
CA GLU A 20 -11.16 13.12 -2.72
C GLU A 20 -10.75 13.55 -4.14
N LEU A 21 -9.93 14.59 -4.24
CA LEU A 21 -9.40 15.05 -5.53
C LEU A 21 -8.58 13.95 -6.22
N THR A 22 -7.68 13.30 -5.47
CA THR A 22 -6.82 12.23 -5.99
C THR A 22 -7.65 11.01 -6.42
N ARG A 23 -8.67 10.63 -5.63
CA ARG A 23 -9.60 9.56 -5.98
C ARG A 23 -10.33 9.84 -7.29
N ASN A 24 -10.93 11.04 -7.42
CA ASN A 24 -11.67 11.43 -8.62
C ASN A 24 -10.76 11.49 -9.85
N LEU A 25 -9.53 11.96 -9.68
CA LEU A 25 -8.51 11.95 -10.73
C LEU A 25 -8.18 10.51 -11.17
N ALA A 26 -7.98 9.59 -10.23
CA ALA A 26 -7.70 8.18 -10.53
C ALA A 26 -8.85 7.54 -11.33
N ILE A 27 -10.09 7.77 -10.92
CA ILE A 27 -11.28 7.27 -11.62
C ILE A 27 -11.33 7.82 -13.06
N THR A 28 -11.14 9.12 -13.22
CA THR A 28 -11.18 9.78 -14.53
C THR A 28 -10.07 9.25 -15.44
N LEU A 29 -8.84 9.18 -14.93
CA LEU A 29 -7.70 8.71 -15.72
C LEU A 29 -7.81 7.21 -16.05
N ASN A 30 -8.25 6.39 -15.08
CA ASN A 30 -8.46 4.96 -15.35
C ASN A 30 -9.56 4.73 -16.38
N GLY A 31 -10.68 5.46 -16.31
CA GLY A 31 -11.74 5.39 -17.31
C GLY A 31 -11.25 5.74 -18.72
N ARG A 32 -10.28 6.66 -18.84
CA ARG A 32 -9.69 7.07 -20.12
C ARG A 32 -8.62 6.12 -20.65
N PHE A 33 -7.74 5.63 -19.76
CA PHE A 33 -6.54 4.91 -20.17
C PHE A 33 -6.53 3.42 -19.78
N GLY A 34 -7.30 3.00 -18.78
CA GLY A 34 -7.44 1.61 -18.33
C GLY A 34 -6.23 1.03 -17.59
N ASN A 35 -5.23 1.86 -17.25
CA ASN A 35 -3.98 1.43 -16.61
C ASN A 35 -3.55 2.30 -15.43
N VAL A 36 -4.49 3.03 -14.83
CA VAL A 36 -4.23 3.93 -13.70
C VAL A 36 -4.85 3.36 -12.43
N GLY A 37 -4.04 3.22 -11.40
CA GLY A 37 -4.45 2.83 -10.05
C GLY A 37 -4.17 3.94 -9.02
N ILE A 38 -4.49 3.67 -7.76
CA ILE A 38 -4.36 4.62 -6.66
C ILE A 38 -3.92 3.93 -5.37
N ALA A 39 -3.17 4.63 -4.51
CA ALA A 39 -2.95 4.22 -3.14
C ALA A 39 -4.09 4.72 -2.24
N ILE A 40 -4.58 3.86 -1.34
CA ILE A 40 -5.63 4.17 -0.37
C ILE A 40 -5.14 3.85 1.04
N GLN A 41 -5.41 4.74 1.99
CA GLN A 41 -4.90 4.68 3.35
C GLN A 41 -5.93 4.04 4.31
N ALA A 42 -5.57 2.92 4.94
CA ALA A 42 -6.44 2.19 5.86
C ALA A 42 -6.80 2.98 7.13
N ASN A 43 -5.94 3.92 7.55
CA ASN A 43 -6.21 4.71 8.74
C ASN A 43 -7.40 5.68 8.61
N LEU A 44 -7.83 6.06 7.40
CA LEU A 44 -8.93 6.99 7.20
C LEU A 44 -10.29 6.27 7.26
N HIS A 45 -11.24 6.78 8.03
CA HIS A 45 -12.60 6.22 8.14
C HIS A 45 -13.33 6.19 6.81
N ARG A 46 -13.10 7.18 5.94
CA ARG A 46 -13.69 7.26 4.60
C ARG A 46 -13.24 6.14 3.65
N THR A 47 -12.13 5.47 3.95
CA THR A 47 -11.55 4.42 3.09
C THR A 47 -12.55 3.32 2.77
N ASN A 48 -13.46 3.02 3.69
CA ASN A 48 -14.56 2.09 3.49
C ASN A 48 -15.43 2.42 2.25
N GLU A 49 -15.77 3.68 2.07
CA GLU A 49 -16.57 4.16 0.95
C GLU A 49 -15.72 4.34 -0.32
N ASP A 50 -14.51 4.84 -0.16
CA ASP A 50 -13.59 5.06 -1.27
C ASP A 50 -13.25 3.76 -2.00
N ILE A 51 -13.02 2.65 -1.28
CA ILE A 51 -12.78 1.32 -1.86
C ILE A 51 -13.96 0.88 -2.73
N ASN A 52 -15.19 0.99 -2.26
CA ASN A 52 -16.38 0.60 -3.03
C ASN A 52 -16.49 1.41 -4.33
N SER A 53 -16.28 2.72 -4.24
CA SER A 53 -16.32 3.61 -5.39
C SER A 53 -15.24 3.26 -6.42
N LEU A 54 -14.02 2.98 -5.97
CA LEU A 54 -12.90 2.64 -6.85
C LEU A 54 -13.08 1.27 -7.52
N MET A 55 -13.53 0.27 -6.75
CA MET A 55 -13.79 -1.07 -7.27
C MET A 55 -14.89 -1.07 -8.33
N SER A 56 -15.99 -0.33 -8.11
CA SER A 56 -17.08 -0.21 -9.09
C SER A 56 -16.64 0.42 -10.42
N LYS A 57 -15.51 1.13 -10.43
CA LYS A 57 -14.90 1.74 -11.62
C LYS A 57 -13.68 0.98 -12.15
N GLY A 58 -13.41 -0.22 -11.61
CA GLY A 58 -12.30 -1.08 -12.02
C GLY A 58 -10.91 -0.47 -11.78
N VAL A 59 -10.79 0.48 -10.84
CA VAL A 59 -9.51 1.11 -10.51
C VAL A 59 -8.68 0.16 -9.64
N SER A 60 -7.42 -0.08 -10.01
CA SER A 60 -6.49 -0.86 -9.19
C SER A 60 -6.14 -0.11 -7.89
N ILE A 61 -6.22 -0.81 -6.77
CA ILE A 61 -6.01 -0.23 -5.43
C ILE A 61 -4.73 -0.79 -4.81
N ARG A 62 -3.84 0.10 -4.35
CA ARG A 62 -2.76 -0.24 -3.43
C ARG A 62 -3.18 0.15 -2.01
N LEU A 63 -3.40 -0.84 -1.17
CA LEU A 63 -3.74 -0.62 0.23
C LEU A 63 -2.47 -0.33 1.04
N VAL A 64 -2.46 0.82 1.74
CA VAL A 64 -1.39 1.25 2.65
C VAL A 64 -1.97 1.56 4.03
N LYS A 65 -1.17 1.48 5.10
CA LYS A 65 -1.63 1.84 6.46
C LYS A 65 -2.01 3.33 6.58
N GLY A 66 -1.26 4.19 5.95
CA GLY A 66 -1.35 5.65 6.04
C GLY A 66 -0.12 6.24 6.74
N ALA A 67 0.46 7.29 6.15
CA ALA A 67 1.69 7.92 6.62
C ALA A 67 1.47 9.29 7.29
N TYR A 68 0.28 9.83 7.22
CA TYR A 68 -0.03 11.18 7.69
C TYR A 68 -0.76 11.13 9.03
N LYS A 69 -0.35 12.06 9.93
CA LYS A 69 -1.03 12.25 11.20
C LYS A 69 -2.31 13.07 10.95
N GLU A 70 -3.43 12.39 11.06
CA GLU A 70 -4.77 12.95 10.82
C GLU A 70 -5.56 13.13 12.12
N ASN A 71 -6.63 13.92 12.08
CA ASN A 71 -7.50 14.13 13.23
C ASN A 71 -8.27 12.84 13.58
N LYS A 72 -8.40 12.55 14.88
CA LYS A 72 -9.15 11.38 15.41
C LYS A 72 -10.62 11.28 14.92
N LYS A 73 -11.21 12.39 14.49
CA LYS A 73 -12.57 12.38 13.95
C LYS A 73 -12.65 11.75 12.56
N ILE A 74 -11.53 11.64 11.85
CA ILE A 74 -11.48 11.17 10.46
C ILE A 74 -10.53 10.00 10.26
N ALA A 75 -9.76 9.62 11.30
CA ALA A 75 -8.78 8.55 11.20
C ALA A 75 -8.59 7.79 12.53
N TYR A 76 -8.32 6.50 12.41
CA TYR A 76 -7.82 5.67 13.52
C TYR A 76 -6.47 6.21 14.00
N GLN A 77 -6.22 6.13 15.32
CA GLN A 77 -5.02 6.72 15.93
C GLN A 77 -4.01 5.69 16.41
N ASP A 78 -4.44 4.49 16.69
CA ASP A 78 -3.63 3.42 17.24
C ASP A 78 -3.31 2.36 16.19
N CYS A 79 -2.21 1.63 16.42
CA CYS A 79 -1.74 0.62 15.48
C CYS A 79 -2.71 -0.55 15.33
N PHE A 80 -3.42 -0.91 16.42
CA PHE A 80 -4.38 -2.01 16.40
C PHE A 80 -5.59 -1.68 15.50
N GLY A 81 -6.21 -0.52 15.70
CA GLY A 81 -7.33 -0.07 14.89
C GLY A 81 -6.97 0.07 13.41
N ILE A 82 -5.76 0.58 13.12
CA ILE A 82 -5.26 0.68 11.73
C ILE A 82 -5.01 -0.70 11.14
N GLY A 83 -4.43 -1.63 11.89
CA GLY A 83 -4.17 -3.01 11.46
C GLY A 83 -5.47 -3.76 11.16
N ALA A 84 -6.44 -3.68 12.07
CA ALA A 84 -7.76 -4.29 11.90
C ALA A 84 -8.50 -3.75 10.66
N ALA A 85 -8.50 -2.43 10.46
CA ALA A 85 -9.08 -1.81 9.27
C ALA A 85 -8.35 -2.23 7.99
N PHE A 86 -7.02 -2.32 8.03
CA PHE A 86 -6.22 -2.78 6.89
C PHE A 86 -6.58 -4.21 6.50
N PHE A 87 -6.68 -5.12 7.48
CA PHE A 87 -7.05 -6.52 7.24
C PHE A 87 -8.47 -6.62 6.66
N ASP A 88 -9.45 -5.92 7.25
CA ASP A 88 -10.82 -5.89 6.74
C ASP A 88 -10.88 -5.40 5.29
N TYR A 89 -10.15 -4.34 4.96
CA TYR A 89 -10.10 -3.82 3.58
C TYR A 89 -9.39 -4.79 2.62
N ALA A 90 -8.35 -5.49 3.04
CA ALA A 90 -7.71 -6.54 2.24
C ALA A 90 -8.69 -7.69 1.97
N ALA A 91 -9.43 -8.14 2.99
CA ALA A 91 -10.47 -9.15 2.87
C ALA A 91 -11.57 -8.72 1.87
N ARG A 92 -11.97 -7.46 1.91
CA ARG A 92 -12.98 -6.92 0.98
C ARG A 92 -12.47 -6.83 -0.45
N LEU A 93 -11.22 -6.40 -0.64
CA LEU A 93 -10.59 -6.39 -1.97
C LEU A 93 -10.58 -7.81 -2.57
N TYR A 94 -10.28 -8.82 -1.76
CA TYR A 94 -10.29 -10.22 -2.18
C TYR A 94 -11.70 -10.72 -2.49
N SER A 95 -12.63 -10.60 -1.55
CA SER A 95 -14.00 -11.13 -1.67
C SER A 95 -14.77 -10.54 -2.84
N ASN A 96 -14.53 -9.27 -3.14
CA ASN A 96 -15.20 -8.57 -4.24
C ASN A 96 -14.39 -8.57 -5.56
N LYS A 97 -13.34 -9.37 -5.65
CA LYS A 97 -12.53 -9.55 -6.86
C LYS A 97 -12.00 -8.23 -7.43
N ALA A 98 -11.38 -7.42 -6.57
CA ALA A 98 -10.78 -6.14 -6.97
C ALA A 98 -9.79 -6.32 -8.14
N ASN A 99 -9.69 -5.31 -9.00
CA ASN A 99 -8.80 -5.34 -10.16
C ASN A 99 -7.34 -5.15 -9.74
N LYS A 100 -6.52 -6.19 -9.82
CA LYS A 100 -5.07 -6.19 -9.52
C LYS A 100 -4.73 -5.40 -8.26
N PRO A 101 -5.28 -5.79 -7.11
CA PRO A 101 -5.03 -5.10 -5.85
C PRO A 101 -3.60 -5.34 -5.38
N ALA A 102 -3.05 -4.36 -4.63
CA ALA A 102 -1.74 -4.48 -4.02
C ALA A 102 -1.79 -4.20 -2.52
N ILE A 103 -0.96 -4.93 -1.78
CA ILE A 103 -0.76 -4.81 -0.34
C ILE A 103 0.61 -4.17 -0.10
N ALA A 104 0.64 -2.99 0.51
CA ALA A 104 1.88 -2.25 0.75
C ALA A 104 2.07 -1.99 2.24
N THR A 105 2.72 -2.94 2.91
CA THR A 105 3.09 -2.87 4.32
C THR A 105 4.37 -3.67 4.58
N HIS A 106 5.08 -3.32 5.67
CA HIS A 106 6.24 -4.05 6.19
C HIS A 106 5.92 -4.78 7.50
N ASP A 107 4.65 -4.82 7.86
CA ASP A 107 4.14 -5.48 9.06
C ASP A 107 3.98 -6.98 8.79
N GLU A 108 4.87 -7.76 9.38
CA GLU A 108 4.98 -9.20 9.16
C GLU A 108 3.72 -9.95 9.60
N GLU A 109 3.24 -9.66 10.82
CA GLU A 109 2.03 -10.31 11.35
C GLU A 109 0.82 -10.07 10.43
N LEU A 110 0.68 -8.85 9.95
CA LEU A 110 -0.40 -8.50 9.03
C LEU A 110 -0.24 -9.15 7.65
N LEU A 111 1.00 -9.34 7.19
CA LEU A 111 1.26 -10.05 5.93
C LEU A 111 0.92 -11.55 6.07
N GLU A 112 1.30 -12.19 7.17
CA GLU A 112 0.96 -13.58 7.46
C GLU A 112 -0.56 -13.81 7.52
N ASP A 113 -1.29 -12.93 8.21
CA ASP A 113 -2.75 -12.98 8.27
C ASP A 113 -3.39 -12.86 6.87
N ILE A 114 -2.84 -12.00 6.01
CA ILE A 114 -3.32 -11.82 4.63
C ILE A 114 -2.96 -13.02 3.75
N GLU A 115 -1.80 -13.63 3.91
CA GLU A 115 -1.42 -14.86 3.22
C GLU A 115 -2.38 -16.02 3.56
N LEU A 116 -2.76 -16.15 4.84
CA LEU A 116 -3.74 -17.13 5.28
C LEU A 116 -5.14 -16.88 4.70
N LEU A 117 -5.53 -15.61 4.59
CA LEU A 117 -6.82 -15.23 4.00
C LEU A 117 -6.87 -15.47 2.48
N VAL A 118 -5.74 -15.26 1.79
CA VAL A 118 -5.66 -15.29 0.33
C VAL A 118 -4.55 -16.23 -0.12
N PRO A 119 -4.83 -17.54 -0.15
CA PRO A 119 -3.82 -18.54 -0.50
C PRO A 119 -3.41 -18.53 -1.98
N ASN A 120 -4.09 -17.76 -2.83
CA ASN A 120 -3.72 -17.62 -4.23
C ASN A 120 -2.60 -16.56 -4.40
N PRO A 121 -1.36 -16.95 -4.73
CA PRO A 121 -0.23 -16.04 -4.82
C PRO A 121 -0.34 -15.00 -5.94
N ASP A 122 -1.18 -15.23 -6.94
CA ASP A 122 -1.36 -14.33 -8.08
C ASP A 122 -2.40 -13.23 -7.83
N TYR A 123 -3.09 -13.27 -6.68
CA TYR A 123 -4.19 -12.35 -6.45
C TYR A 123 -3.72 -10.96 -6.03
N PHE A 124 -2.84 -10.88 -5.03
CA PHE A 124 -2.26 -9.63 -4.56
C PHE A 124 -0.84 -9.43 -5.08
N GLU A 125 -0.51 -8.19 -5.42
CA GLU A 125 0.86 -7.72 -5.53
C GLU A 125 1.31 -7.19 -4.17
N TYR A 126 2.42 -7.69 -3.62
CA TYR A 126 3.00 -7.24 -2.36
C TYR A 126 4.05 -6.17 -2.64
N GLU A 127 3.88 -4.97 -2.06
CA GLU A 127 4.75 -3.83 -2.36
C GLU A 127 5.58 -3.42 -1.14
N PHE A 128 6.88 -3.26 -1.35
CA PHE A 128 7.86 -2.89 -0.33
C PHE A 128 8.65 -1.66 -0.74
N LEU A 129 9.11 -0.88 0.25
CA LEU A 129 10.09 0.17 -0.01
C LEU A 129 11.47 -0.45 -0.27
N TYR A 130 12.21 0.16 -1.17
CA TYR A 130 13.58 -0.27 -1.47
C TYR A 130 14.45 -0.30 -0.21
N GLY A 131 15.17 -1.39 0.00
CA GLY A 131 16.06 -1.59 1.14
C GLY A 131 15.37 -1.92 2.47
N ILE A 132 14.05 -2.14 2.51
CA ILE A 132 13.30 -2.44 3.73
C ILE A 132 12.77 -3.86 3.68
N ARG A 133 13.01 -4.66 4.75
CA ARG A 133 12.52 -6.04 4.92
C ARG A 133 12.78 -6.90 3.67
N ARG A 134 14.03 -6.95 3.25
CA ARG A 134 14.48 -7.79 2.12
C ARG A 134 14.27 -9.27 2.41
N ASP A 135 14.30 -9.66 3.69
CA ASP A 135 13.91 -10.96 4.20
C ASP A 135 12.48 -11.35 3.78
N LEU A 136 11.49 -10.52 4.09
CA LEU A 136 10.09 -10.76 3.71
C LEU A 136 9.88 -10.72 2.18
N GLN A 137 10.59 -9.82 1.49
CA GLN A 137 10.53 -9.77 0.02
C GLN A 137 10.97 -11.10 -0.60
N LYS A 138 12.06 -11.68 -0.05
CA LYS A 138 12.58 -12.97 -0.50
C LYS A 138 11.63 -14.10 -0.16
N ASP A 139 11.14 -14.16 1.07
CA ASP A 139 10.21 -15.18 1.55
C ASP A 139 8.94 -15.24 0.69
N LEU A 140 8.28 -14.09 0.49
CA LEU A 140 7.10 -13.99 -0.37
C LEU A 140 7.41 -14.40 -1.82
N LYS A 141 8.57 -14.01 -2.34
CA LYS A 141 8.98 -14.40 -3.68
C LYS A 141 9.20 -15.91 -3.81
N ASP A 142 9.85 -16.52 -2.81
CA ASP A 142 10.12 -17.96 -2.78
C ASP A 142 8.80 -18.77 -2.64
N LYS A 143 7.80 -18.21 -1.97
CA LYS A 143 6.39 -18.73 -1.91
C LYS A 143 5.60 -18.52 -3.21
N GLY A 144 6.16 -17.84 -4.22
CA GLY A 144 5.52 -17.62 -5.52
C GLY A 144 4.68 -16.34 -5.63
N TYR A 145 4.63 -15.50 -4.60
CA TYR A 145 3.88 -14.24 -4.65
C TYR A 145 4.54 -13.21 -5.58
N THR A 146 3.71 -12.33 -6.15
CA THR A 146 4.20 -11.18 -6.92
C THR A 146 4.67 -10.09 -5.97
N VAL A 147 5.97 -9.78 -6.02
CA VAL A 147 6.60 -8.75 -5.19
C VAL A 147 7.08 -7.59 -6.06
N ARG A 148 6.72 -6.37 -5.67
CA ARG A 148 7.19 -5.13 -6.29
C ARG A 148 7.95 -4.28 -5.28
N VAL A 149 9.08 -3.73 -5.71
CA VAL A 149 9.88 -2.82 -4.89
C VAL A 149 9.69 -1.39 -5.36
N TYR A 150 9.23 -0.52 -4.45
CA TYR A 150 9.11 0.91 -4.68
C TYR A 150 10.47 1.57 -4.54
N VAL A 151 11.01 2.08 -5.63
CA VAL A 151 12.29 2.79 -5.67
C VAL A 151 12.03 4.28 -5.79
N PRO A 152 12.27 5.08 -4.74
CA PRO A 152 12.12 6.53 -4.82
C PRO A 152 13.16 7.12 -5.77
N PHE A 153 12.71 8.01 -6.65
CA PHE A 153 13.57 8.68 -7.63
C PHE A 153 13.25 10.16 -7.71
N GLY A 154 14.27 11.00 -7.81
CA GLY A 154 14.13 12.45 -8.03
C GLY A 154 15.01 13.31 -7.14
N LYS A 155 14.96 14.63 -7.36
CA LYS A 155 15.83 15.61 -6.70
C LYS A 155 15.50 15.85 -5.21
N LYS A 156 14.28 15.53 -4.76
CA LYS A 156 13.80 15.74 -3.37
C LYS A 156 13.97 14.50 -2.49
N TRP A 157 15.04 13.73 -2.67
CA TRP A 157 15.31 12.53 -1.93
C TRP A 157 15.52 12.77 -0.42
N LEU A 158 16.16 13.87 -0.03
CA LEU A 158 16.46 14.17 1.37
C LEU A 158 15.20 14.37 2.23
N PRO A 159 14.19 15.18 1.85
CA PRO A 159 12.93 15.27 2.59
C PRO A 159 12.19 13.92 2.68
N TYR A 160 12.27 13.10 1.65
CA TYR A 160 11.71 11.74 1.65
C TYR A 160 12.41 10.87 2.70
N THR A 161 13.74 10.80 2.69
CA THR A 161 14.54 10.03 3.63
C THR A 161 14.29 10.47 5.08
N LEU A 162 14.24 11.79 5.33
CA LEU A 162 13.96 12.32 6.67
C LEU A 162 12.55 11.95 7.16
N ARG A 163 11.54 11.90 6.29
CA ARG A 163 10.20 11.39 6.66
C ARG A 163 10.26 9.91 7.05
N ARG A 164 10.94 9.08 6.27
CA ARG A 164 11.13 7.66 6.59
C ARG A 164 11.85 7.47 7.92
N LEU A 165 12.96 8.19 8.16
CA LEU A 165 13.69 8.15 9.43
C LEU A 165 12.82 8.60 10.62
N LYS A 166 11.92 9.55 10.44
CA LYS A 166 10.96 9.98 11.49
C LYS A 166 9.89 8.93 11.76
N GLU A 167 9.43 8.22 10.76
CA GLU A 167 8.49 7.09 10.90
C GLU A 167 9.18 5.89 11.58
N TRP A 168 10.48 5.73 11.39
CA TRP A 168 11.32 4.70 12.02
C TRP A 168 11.72 5.03 13.46
N LYS A 169 10.96 5.84 14.16
CA LYS A 169 11.21 6.19 15.58
C LYS A 169 11.27 4.99 16.52
N ASN A 170 10.91 3.80 16.10
CA ASN A 170 11.29 2.57 16.78
C ASN A 170 12.65 2.12 16.27
N LEU A 171 13.72 2.49 16.99
CA LEU A 171 15.09 2.01 16.76
C LEU A 171 15.15 0.47 16.61
N SER A 172 14.24 -0.25 17.24
CA SER A 172 14.10 -1.71 17.12
C SER A 172 13.84 -2.18 15.69
N PHE A 173 13.10 -1.43 14.89
CA PHE A 173 12.84 -1.78 13.49
C PHE A 173 14.11 -1.61 12.62
N VAL A 174 14.87 -0.54 12.83
CA VAL A 174 16.15 -0.31 12.12
C VAL A 174 17.17 -1.37 12.52
N VAL A 175 17.28 -1.67 13.79
CA VAL A 175 18.18 -2.69 14.34
C VAL A 175 17.79 -4.08 13.80
N LYS A 176 16.49 -4.45 13.81
CA LYS A 176 16.03 -5.70 13.21
C LYS A 176 16.39 -5.80 11.73
N ASN A 177 16.15 -4.77 10.95
CA ASN A 177 16.50 -4.78 9.53
C ASN A 177 18.01 -4.92 9.27
N ILE A 178 18.85 -4.25 10.07
CA ILE A 178 20.32 -4.39 9.99
C ILE A 178 20.76 -5.79 10.39
N PHE A 179 20.20 -6.34 11.46
CA PHE A 179 20.52 -7.72 11.88
C PHE A 179 20.08 -8.78 10.86
N HIS A 180 18.92 -8.64 10.25
CA HIS A 180 18.45 -9.54 9.20
C HIS A 180 19.18 -9.39 7.85
N GLU A 181 19.95 -8.32 7.66
CA GLU A 181 20.80 -8.16 6.45
C GLU A 181 22.23 -8.66 6.65
N ILE A 182 22.68 -8.82 7.90
CA ILE A 182 24.09 -9.19 8.22
C ILE A 182 24.21 -10.67 8.60
N PHE A 183 23.13 -11.30 9.05
CA PHE A 183 23.06 -12.69 9.48
C PHE A 183 21.91 -13.44 8.80
#